data_ce693f2b711409db380e6c71b5948dae
#
_entry.id   ce693f2b711409db380e6c71b5948dae
#
_cell.length_a   1.000
_cell.length_b   1.000
_cell.length_c   1.000
_cell.angle_alpha   90.00
_cell.angle_beta   90.00
_cell.angle_gamma   90.00
#
_symmetry.space_group_name_H-M   'P 1'
#
loop_
_entity.id
_entity.type
_entity.pdbx_description
1 polymer ?
#
loop_
_entity_poly.entity_id
_entity_poly.type
_entity_poly.pdbx_seq_one_letter_code
_entity_poly.pdbx_strand_id
1 'polypeptide(L)'
;MENILEVNQIKKYYKIKTGLLQKTQYVKAVDDVSFSIKKGQTFGLVGESGCGKSTLGKVIIRLEDATSGSIIVNGEDITRLQGKKLRKSRQQYQMIFQDPYASLNPMQMVGDIISEPILNYKKLPKEEIKKEVLYLLKCVGLSEDAYYKYAHEFSGGQRQRVGIARALALRPSLIVADEPVSALDVSVQSQVLNLLKDLQEQFKLSYLFIAHDLSVVKHISDVIGVMYLGHIVEIASDKEIYENPKHPYTKALISSIPQIDKHNNNRIIL
;
A
#
# COMPACT_ATOMS: atom_id res chain seq x y z
N MET A 1 -20.02 -10.80 4.39
CA MET A 1 -19.19 -10.21 3.32
C MET A 1 -17.92 -11.04 3.21
N GLU A 2 -17.47 -11.31 1.99
CA GLU A 2 -16.30 -12.16 1.72
C GLU A 2 -15.00 -11.36 1.92
N ASN A 3 -13.97 -12.00 2.50
CA ASN A 3 -12.66 -11.39 2.66
C ASN A 3 -11.88 -11.42 1.33
N ILE A 4 -11.23 -10.32 0.99
CA ILE A 4 -10.28 -10.27 -0.12
C ILE A 4 -8.88 -10.64 0.32
N LEU A 5 -8.53 -10.30 1.56
CA LEU A 5 -7.24 -10.60 2.19
C LEU A 5 -7.45 -11.16 3.58
N GLU A 6 -6.74 -12.24 3.89
CA GLU A 6 -6.60 -12.75 5.25
C GLU A 6 -5.12 -12.96 5.54
N VAL A 7 -4.67 -12.36 6.62
CA VAL A 7 -3.31 -12.43 7.14
C VAL A 7 -3.36 -13.13 8.49
N ASN A 8 -2.72 -14.30 8.61
CA ASN A 8 -2.82 -15.12 9.80
C ASN A 8 -1.44 -15.37 10.39
N GLN A 9 -1.18 -14.82 11.57
CA GLN A 9 0.02 -14.99 12.38
C GLN A 9 1.32 -14.80 11.58
N ILE A 10 1.34 -13.79 10.70
CA ILE A 10 2.50 -13.49 9.85
C ILE A 10 3.66 -13.02 10.71
N LYS A 11 4.84 -13.63 10.45
CA LYS A 11 6.12 -13.23 11.01
C LYS A 11 7.11 -12.98 9.89
N LYS A 12 7.91 -11.92 10.05
CA LYS A 12 9.07 -11.64 9.19
C LYS A 12 10.25 -11.25 10.04
N TYR A 13 11.24 -12.14 10.08
CA TYR A 13 12.47 -11.95 10.83
C TYR A 13 13.66 -11.89 9.89
N TYR A 14 14.48 -10.85 10.06
CA TYR A 14 15.74 -10.71 9.32
C TYR A 14 16.91 -11.19 10.20
N LYS A 15 17.72 -12.07 9.63
CA LYS A 15 18.89 -12.60 10.28
C LYS A 15 20.04 -11.61 10.21
N ILE A 16 20.57 -11.21 11.38
CA ILE A 16 21.78 -10.38 11.46
C ILE A 16 22.98 -11.31 11.68
N LYS A 17 23.97 -11.21 10.79
CA LYS A 17 25.26 -11.88 10.96
C LYS A 17 26.15 -10.98 11.82
N THR A 18 26.34 -11.34 13.09
CA THR A 18 27.12 -10.56 14.06
C THR A 18 28.59 -11.03 14.20
N GLY A 19 29.08 -11.91 13.31
CA GLY A 19 30.44 -12.43 13.32
C GLY A 19 30.52 -13.96 13.43
N LEU A 20 31.75 -14.53 13.25
CA LEU A 20 31.98 -15.99 13.16
C LEU A 20 31.69 -16.78 14.45
N LEU A 21 31.71 -16.10 15.61
CA LEU A 21 31.58 -16.75 16.93
C LEU A 21 30.36 -16.25 17.74
N GLN A 22 29.54 -15.34 17.23
CA GLN A 22 28.39 -14.80 17.96
C GLN A 22 27.10 -15.54 17.63
N LYS A 23 26.18 -15.63 18.62
CA LYS A 23 24.81 -16.15 18.38
C LYS A 23 24.11 -15.34 17.34
N THR A 24 23.47 -16.00 16.37
CA THR A 24 22.62 -15.37 15.38
C THR A 24 21.55 -14.52 16.05
N GLN A 25 21.50 -13.24 15.72
CA GLN A 25 20.45 -12.33 16.15
C GLN A 25 19.41 -12.14 15.04
N TYR A 26 18.19 -11.81 15.42
CA TYR A 26 17.10 -11.57 14.49
C TYR A 26 16.44 -10.21 14.76
N VAL A 27 16.23 -9.43 13.72
CA VAL A 27 15.31 -8.29 13.75
C VAL A 27 13.92 -8.82 13.43
N LYS A 28 13.02 -8.69 14.38
CA LYS A 28 11.61 -9.06 14.23
C LYS A 28 10.85 -7.88 13.63
N ALA A 29 10.92 -7.72 12.30
CA ALA A 29 10.27 -6.61 11.62
C ALA A 29 8.73 -6.72 11.62
N VAL A 30 8.20 -7.95 11.57
CA VAL A 30 6.79 -8.29 11.74
C VAL A 30 6.73 -9.49 12.65
N ASP A 31 5.95 -9.43 13.73
CA ASP A 31 5.85 -10.51 14.73
C ASP A 31 4.40 -10.74 15.12
N ASP A 32 3.86 -11.90 14.68
CA ASP A 32 2.53 -12.40 15.00
C ASP A 32 1.36 -11.48 14.59
N VAL A 33 1.38 -11.02 13.34
CA VAL A 33 0.37 -10.10 12.80
C VAL A 33 -0.78 -10.88 12.16
N SER A 34 -2.02 -10.58 12.58
CA SER A 34 -3.25 -11.14 12.01
C SER A 34 -4.31 -10.07 11.80
N PHE A 35 -4.91 -10.01 10.61
CA PHE A 35 -6.07 -9.18 10.27
C PHE A 35 -6.69 -9.64 8.95
N SER A 36 -7.86 -9.09 8.63
CA SER A 36 -8.53 -9.34 7.34
C SER A 36 -9.06 -8.05 6.73
N ILE A 37 -9.19 -8.05 5.41
CA ILE A 37 -9.80 -6.96 4.62
C ILE A 37 -10.98 -7.55 3.85
N LYS A 38 -12.14 -6.91 3.93
CA LYS A 38 -13.33 -7.30 3.15
C LYS A 38 -13.23 -6.76 1.73
N LYS A 39 -13.93 -7.40 0.80
CA LYS A 39 -14.04 -6.90 -0.59
C LYS A 39 -14.62 -5.47 -0.60
N GLY A 40 -13.95 -4.57 -1.33
CA GLY A 40 -14.31 -3.15 -1.43
C GLY A 40 -13.94 -2.31 -0.22
N GLN A 41 -13.27 -2.86 0.79
CA GLN A 41 -12.87 -2.17 2.02
C GLN A 41 -11.46 -1.58 1.91
N THR A 42 -11.24 -0.43 2.55
CA THR A 42 -9.92 0.12 2.82
C THR A 42 -9.52 -0.16 4.26
N PHE A 43 -8.43 -0.92 4.45
CA PHE A 43 -7.78 -1.10 5.74
C PHE A 43 -6.57 -0.17 5.84
N GLY A 44 -6.61 0.81 6.73
CA GLY A 44 -5.50 1.70 7.02
C GLY A 44 -4.53 1.06 8.00
N LEU A 45 -3.25 1.02 7.69
CA LEU A 45 -2.19 0.57 8.59
C LEU A 45 -1.30 1.74 8.97
N VAL A 46 -1.31 2.11 10.26
CA VAL A 46 -0.58 3.27 10.78
C VAL A 46 0.41 2.89 11.87
N GLY A 47 1.39 3.75 12.11
CA GLY A 47 2.42 3.60 13.14
C GLY A 47 3.67 4.38 12.78
N GLU A 48 4.61 4.51 13.71
CA GLU A 48 5.88 5.21 13.49
C GLU A 48 6.73 4.61 12.36
N SER A 49 7.65 5.42 11.82
CA SER A 49 8.60 4.94 10.83
C SER A 49 9.45 3.81 11.43
N GLY A 50 9.70 2.76 10.65
CA GLY A 50 10.47 1.59 11.09
C GLY A 50 9.71 0.56 11.93
N CYS A 51 8.41 0.75 12.26
CA CYS A 51 7.65 -0.25 13.04
C CYS A 51 7.27 -1.53 12.27
N GLY A 52 7.57 -1.63 10.96
CA GLY A 52 7.36 -2.84 10.16
C GLY A 52 6.27 -2.76 9.08
N LYS A 53 5.55 -1.64 8.91
CA LYS A 53 4.42 -1.49 7.96
C LYS A 53 4.77 -1.84 6.51
N SER A 54 5.80 -1.20 5.96
CA SER A 54 6.25 -1.45 4.57
C SER A 54 6.77 -2.87 4.39
N THR A 55 7.42 -3.45 5.41
CA THR A 55 7.82 -4.85 5.42
C THR A 55 6.60 -5.76 5.35
N LEU A 56 5.56 -5.50 6.15
CA LEU A 56 4.31 -6.26 6.11
C LEU A 56 3.64 -6.14 4.74
N GLY A 57 3.56 -4.94 4.17
CA GLY A 57 3.04 -4.73 2.80
C GLY A 57 3.77 -5.56 1.75
N LYS A 58 5.11 -5.55 1.76
CA LYS A 58 5.95 -6.35 0.84
C LYS A 58 5.77 -7.86 1.03
N VAL A 59 5.59 -8.31 2.26
CA VAL A 59 5.33 -9.72 2.57
C VAL A 59 3.96 -10.14 2.05
N ILE A 60 2.93 -9.32 2.22
CA ILE A 60 1.56 -9.60 1.75
C ILE A 60 1.51 -9.79 0.24
N ILE A 61 2.20 -8.95 -0.54
CA ILE A 61 2.24 -9.08 -1.99
C ILE A 61 3.34 -10.03 -2.49
N ARG A 62 3.99 -10.76 -1.59
CA ARG A 62 5.03 -11.74 -1.92
C ARG A 62 6.20 -11.14 -2.72
N LEU A 63 6.59 -9.88 -2.42
CA LEU A 63 7.90 -9.33 -2.78
C LEU A 63 8.98 -9.83 -1.82
N GLU A 64 8.58 -10.11 -0.57
CA GLU A 64 9.40 -10.76 0.43
C GLU A 64 8.67 -11.98 0.99
N ASP A 65 9.43 -13.04 1.31
CA ASP A 65 8.86 -14.25 1.91
C ASP A 65 8.60 -14.04 3.40
N ALA A 66 7.47 -14.52 3.88
CA ALA A 66 7.19 -14.61 5.32
C ALA A 66 8.12 -15.65 5.97
N THR A 67 8.52 -15.42 7.23
CA THR A 67 9.22 -16.41 8.06
C THR A 67 8.24 -17.52 8.48
N SER A 68 7.01 -17.15 8.84
CA SER A 68 5.91 -18.07 9.17
C SER A 68 4.55 -17.37 9.04
N GLY A 69 3.48 -18.12 9.19
CA GLY A 69 2.10 -17.66 9.05
C GLY A 69 1.53 -17.95 7.66
N SER A 70 0.35 -17.43 7.34
CA SER A 70 -0.31 -17.60 6.05
C SER A 70 -0.94 -16.32 5.52
N ILE A 71 -0.99 -16.20 4.19
CA ILE A 71 -1.58 -15.07 3.44
C ILE A 71 -2.56 -15.66 2.42
N ILE A 72 -3.83 -15.32 2.56
CA ILE A 72 -4.88 -15.77 1.66
C ILE A 72 -5.41 -14.54 0.92
N VAL A 73 -5.37 -14.57 -0.41
CA VAL A 73 -5.92 -13.51 -1.26
C VAL A 73 -7.02 -14.11 -2.12
N ASN A 74 -8.22 -13.52 -2.03
CA ASN A 74 -9.39 -13.98 -2.77
C ASN A 74 -9.66 -15.50 -2.63
N GLY A 75 -9.45 -16.04 -1.41
CA GLY A 75 -9.62 -17.45 -1.07
C GLY A 75 -8.45 -18.36 -1.47
N GLU A 76 -7.41 -17.86 -2.14
CA GLU A 76 -6.22 -18.64 -2.51
C GLU A 76 -5.07 -18.38 -1.51
N ASP A 77 -4.52 -19.44 -0.90
CA ASP A 77 -3.30 -19.33 -0.09
C ASP A 77 -2.09 -19.08 -1.00
N ILE A 78 -1.54 -17.86 -0.94
CA ILE A 78 -0.40 -17.44 -1.74
C ILE A 78 0.93 -17.58 -0.99
N THR A 79 0.91 -18.00 0.28
CA THR A 79 2.06 -17.94 1.20
C THR A 79 3.29 -18.64 0.66
N ARG A 80 3.12 -19.80 0.04
CA ARG A 80 4.23 -20.64 -0.45
C ARG A 80 4.24 -20.84 -1.96
N LEU A 81 3.41 -20.08 -2.70
CA LEU A 81 3.42 -20.14 -4.15
C LEU A 81 4.79 -19.74 -4.70
N GLN A 82 5.23 -20.41 -5.78
CA GLN A 82 6.50 -20.15 -6.46
C GLN A 82 6.33 -20.18 -7.99
N GLY A 83 7.31 -19.62 -8.69
CA GLY A 83 7.41 -19.70 -10.14
C GLY A 83 6.15 -19.21 -10.87
N LYS A 84 5.64 -20.02 -11.79
CA LYS A 84 4.46 -19.67 -12.63
C LYS A 84 3.18 -19.45 -11.83
N LYS A 85 2.96 -20.19 -10.73
CA LYS A 85 1.78 -20.04 -9.87
C LYS A 85 1.81 -18.68 -9.16
N LEU A 86 2.93 -18.31 -8.53
CA LEU A 86 3.10 -17.01 -7.90
C LEU A 86 2.96 -15.87 -8.92
N ARG A 87 3.58 -16.00 -10.11
CA ARG A 87 3.42 -15.02 -11.18
C ARG A 87 1.95 -14.83 -11.55
N LYS A 88 1.18 -15.93 -11.71
CA LYS A 88 -0.26 -15.86 -12.02
C LYS A 88 -1.05 -15.16 -10.91
N SER A 89 -0.81 -15.49 -9.63
CA SER A 89 -1.54 -14.90 -8.50
C SER A 89 -1.31 -13.39 -8.39
N ARG A 90 -0.12 -12.88 -8.72
CA ARG A 90 0.23 -11.45 -8.68
C ARG A 90 -0.65 -10.55 -9.55
N GLN A 91 -1.43 -11.10 -10.49
CA GLN A 91 -2.42 -10.31 -11.22
C GLN A 91 -3.54 -9.81 -10.32
N GLN A 92 -3.83 -10.52 -9.22
CA GLN A 92 -4.94 -10.20 -8.31
C GLN A 92 -4.59 -9.09 -7.31
N TYR A 93 -3.30 -8.84 -7.08
CA TYR A 93 -2.83 -7.85 -6.12
C TYR A 93 -1.62 -7.09 -6.66
N GLN A 94 -1.60 -5.79 -6.45
CA GLN A 94 -0.55 -4.89 -6.95
C GLN A 94 -0.09 -3.94 -5.85
N MET A 95 1.02 -3.24 -6.08
CA MET A 95 1.57 -2.28 -5.13
C MET A 95 1.73 -0.91 -5.75
N ILE A 96 1.35 0.12 -4.99
CA ILE A 96 1.75 1.50 -5.20
C ILE A 96 2.87 1.78 -4.21
N PHE A 97 4.04 2.18 -4.71
CA PHE A 97 5.24 2.38 -3.90
C PHE A 97 5.32 3.79 -3.32
N GLN A 98 6.03 3.94 -2.21
CA GLN A 98 6.22 5.17 -1.47
C GLN A 98 6.89 6.28 -2.29
N ASP A 99 7.96 5.94 -3.03
CA ASP A 99 8.72 6.89 -3.83
C ASP A 99 8.35 6.78 -5.31
N PRO A 100 7.60 7.78 -5.84
CA PRO A 100 7.25 7.78 -7.26
C PRO A 100 8.46 8.00 -8.18
N TYR A 101 9.56 8.56 -7.67
CA TYR A 101 10.79 8.75 -8.44
C TYR A 101 11.58 7.46 -8.58
N ALA A 102 11.74 6.70 -7.49
CA ALA A 102 12.46 5.43 -7.50
C ALA A 102 11.64 4.29 -8.15
N SER A 103 10.31 4.40 -8.17
CA SER A 103 9.43 3.35 -8.67
C SER A 103 9.26 3.32 -10.19
N LEU A 104 9.62 4.41 -10.89
CA LEU A 104 9.49 4.54 -12.34
C LEU A 104 10.89 4.73 -12.97
N ASN A 105 11.16 4.03 -14.07
CA ASN A 105 12.37 4.30 -14.83
C ASN A 105 12.26 5.66 -15.53
N PRO A 106 13.11 6.67 -15.19
CA PRO A 106 12.98 8.01 -15.72
C PRO A 106 13.17 8.11 -17.23
N MET A 107 13.86 7.13 -17.84
CA MET A 107 14.18 7.07 -19.27
C MET A 107 13.17 6.25 -20.08
N GLN A 108 12.08 5.78 -19.46
CA GLN A 108 10.99 5.10 -20.16
C GLN A 108 9.82 6.04 -20.42
N MET A 109 9.14 5.87 -21.55
CA MET A 109 7.89 6.55 -21.83
C MET A 109 6.78 6.04 -20.90
N VAL A 110 5.87 6.92 -20.51
CA VAL A 110 4.74 6.56 -19.64
C VAL A 110 3.86 5.47 -20.27
N GLY A 111 3.67 5.51 -21.58
CA GLY A 111 2.98 4.44 -22.31
C GLY A 111 3.61 3.07 -22.12
N ASP A 112 4.93 2.99 -22.16
CA ASP A 112 5.67 1.73 -21.96
C ASP A 112 5.58 1.25 -20.51
N ILE A 113 5.74 2.16 -19.53
CA ILE A 113 5.64 1.86 -18.11
C ILE A 113 4.29 1.23 -17.75
N ILE A 114 3.18 1.80 -18.27
CA ILE A 114 1.82 1.31 -17.98
C ILE A 114 1.51 0.03 -18.78
N SER A 115 2.05 -0.10 -20.01
CA SER A 115 1.81 -1.29 -20.85
C SER A 115 2.62 -2.51 -20.40
N GLU A 116 3.75 -2.34 -19.72
CA GLU A 116 4.64 -3.44 -19.31
C GLU A 116 3.92 -4.56 -18.53
N PRO A 117 3.11 -4.28 -17.48
CA PRO A 117 2.34 -5.34 -16.83
C PRO A 117 1.40 -6.06 -17.80
N ILE A 118 0.73 -5.35 -18.71
CA ILE A 118 -0.20 -5.95 -19.68
C ILE A 118 0.56 -6.90 -20.60
N LEU A 119 1.67 -6.46 -21.18
CA LEU A 119 2.53 -7.25 -22.06
C LEU A 119 3.08 -8.52 -21.40
N ASN A 120 3.37 -8.43 -20.10
CA ASN A 120 3.90 -9.55 -19.33
C ASN A 120 2.89 -10.66 -19.05
N TYR A 121 1.58 -10.35 -19.05
CA TYR A 121 0.54 -11.29 -18.67
C TYR A 121 -0.48 -11.60 -19.76
N LYS A 122 -0.66 -10.70 -20.75
CA LYS A 122 -1.66 -10.81 -21.81
C LYS A 122 -1.01 -10.74 -23.17
N LYS A 123 -1.48 -11.59 -24.09
CA LYS A 123 -1.10 -11.52 -25.51
C LYS A 123 -2.19 -10.73 -26.25
N LEU A 124 -2.09 -9.42 -26.25
CA LEU A 124 -3.01 -8.52 -26.94
C LEU A 124 -2.31 -7.80 -28.11
N PRO A 125 -3.04 -7.40 -29.16
CA PRO A 125 -2.53 -6.53 -30.22
C PRO A 125 -2.06 -5.19 -29.65
N LYS A 126 -1.05 -4.58 -30.25
CA LYS A 126 -0.47 -3.29 -29.80
C LYS A 126 -1.55 -2.19 -29.68
N GLU A 127 -2.47 -2.13 -30.63
CA GLU A 127 -3.55 -1.15 -30.65
C GLU A 127 -4.52 -1.29 -29.44
N GLU A 128 -4.81 -2.52 -29.03
CA GLU A 128 -5.64 -2.78 -27.84
C GLU A 128 -4.93 -2.40 -26.56
N ILE A 129 -3.62 -2.70 -26.47
CA ILE A 129 -2.80 -2.29 -25.32
C ILE A 129 -2.76 -0.75 -25.23
N LYS A 130 -2.55 -0.07 -26.37
CA LYS A 130 -2.55 1.39 -26.39
C LYS A 130 -3.89 1.98 -25.93
N LYS A 131 -5.00 1.44 -26.44
CA LYS A 131 -6.35 1.86 -25.99
C LYS A 131 -6.53 1.69 -24.47
N GLU A 132 -6.09 0.57 -23.91
CA GLU A 132 -6.16 0.32 -22.48
C GLU A 132 -5.29 1.30 -21.69
N VAL A 133 -4.07 1.59 -22.16
CA VAL A 133 -3.17 2.57 -21.51
C VAL A 133 -3.78 3.98 -21.55
N LEU A 134 -4.33 4.43 -22.68
CA LEU A 134 -4.98 5.73 -22.81
C LEU A 134 -6.20 5.82 -21.87
N TYR A 135 -6.98 4.75 -21.76
CA TYR A 135 -8.08 4.68 -20.80
C TYR A 135 -7.59 4.82 -19.35
N LEU A 136 -6.50 4.12 -18.98
CA LEU A 136 -5.92 4.21 -17.63
C LEU A 136 -5.36 5.61 -17.34
N LEU A 137 -4.72 6.27 -18.31
CA LEU A 137 -4.27 7.64 -18.18
C LEU A 137 -5.44 8.59 -17.89
N LYS A 138 -6.54 8.43 -18.61
CA LYS A 138 -7.77 9.20 -18.36
C LYS A 138 -8.32 8.94 -16.95
N CYS A 139 -8.35 7.68 -16.49
CA CYS A 139 -8.83 7.33 -15.15
C CYS A 139 -8.01 8.02 -14.03
N VAL A 140 -6.71 8.24 -14.24
CA VAL A 140 -5.86 8.94 -13.26
C VAL A 140 -5.74 10.46 -13.51
N GLY A 141 -6.54 11.00 -14.43
CA GLY A 141 -6.58 12.44 -14.72
C GLY A 141 -5.35 12.97 -15.46
N LEU A 142 -4.70 12.13 -16.29
CA LEU A 142 -3.62 12.52 -17.19
C LEU A 142 -4.14 12.60 -18.63
N SER A 143 -3.57 13.53 -19.43
CA SER A 143 -3.91 13.69 -20.84
C SER A 143 -3.37 12.52 -21.68
N GLU A 144 -3.93 12.29 -22.85
CA GLU A 144 -3.46 11.26 -23.79
C GLU A 144 -2.03 11.51 -24.27
N ASP A 145 -1.59 12.77 -24.34
CA ASP A 145 -0.21 13.13 -24.71
C ASP A 145 0.83 12.60 -23.70
N ALA A 146 0.40 12.34 -22.46
CA ALA A 146 1.25 11.71 -21.44
C ALA A 146 1.81 10.36 -21.90
N TYR A 147 1.11 9.65 -22.80
CA TYR A 147 1.55 8.38 -23.34
C TYR A 147 2.97 8.45 -23.96
N TYR A 148 3.27 9.56 -24.64
CA TYR A 148 4.52 9.75 -25.38
C TYR A 148 5.62 10.47 -24.62
N LYS A 149 5.34 10.90 -23.37
CA LYS A 149 6.30 11.62 -22.53
C LYS A 149 7.09 10.64 -21.66
N TYR A 150 8.30 11.04 -21.32
CA TYR A 150 9.15 10.30 -20.39
C TYR A 150 8.75 10.57 -18.94
N ALA A 151 8.98 9.60 -18.06
CA ALA A 151 8.63 9.72 -16.65
C ALA A 151 9.34 10.92 -15.96
N HIS A 152 10.54 11.30 -16.38
CA HIS A 152 11.25 12.44 -15.81
C HIS A 152 10.64 13.81 -16.14
N GLU A 153 9.76 13.91 -17.15
CA GLU A 153 9.08 15.16 -17.53
C GLU A 153 7.88 15.51 -16.61
N PHE A 154 7.53 14.62 -15.68
CA PHE A 154 6.36 14.76 -14.83
C PHE A 154 6.72 15.24 -13.42
N SER A 155 5.83 16.04 -12.80
CA SER A 155 5.90 16.38 -11.38
C SER A 155 5.72 15.14 -10.49
N GLY A 156 6.07 15.23 -9.20
CA GLY A 156 5.92 14.13 -8.24
C GLY A 156 4.49 13.58 -8.19
N GLY A 157 3.48 14.45 -8.14
CA GLY A 157 2.07 14.04 -8.14
C GLY A 157 1.63 13.39 -9.46
N GLN A 158 2.15 13.86 -10.60
CA GLN A 158 1.88 13.23 -11.90
C GLN A 158 2.56 11.86 -12.01
N ARG A 159 3.81 11.70 -11.52
CA ARG A 159 4.49 10.39 -11.46
C ARG A 159 3.73 9.42 -10.57
N GLN A 160 3.18 9.89 -9.44
CA GLN A 160 2.35 9.06 -8.57
C GLN A 160 1.10 8.56 -9.32
N ARG A 161 0.44 9.43 -10.10
CA ARG A 161 -0.69 9.04 -10.97
C ARG A 161 -0.28 7.99 -12.03
N VAL A 162 0.90 8.10 -12.61
CA VAL A 162 1.46 7.06 -13.50
C VAL A 162 1.67 5.74 -12.76
N GLY A 163 2.22 5.77 -11.55
CA GLY A 163 2.39 4.59 -10.69
C GLY A 163 1.05 3.92 -10.34
N ILE A 164 0.02 4.72 -10.07
CA ILE A 164 -1.36 4.24 -9.85
C ILE A 164 -1.92 3.60 -11.12
N ALA A 165 -1.78 4.25 -12.29
CA ALA A 165 -2.22 3.69 -13.58
C ALA A 165 -1.54 2.34 -13.89
N ARG A 166 -0.22 2.24 -13.63
CA ARG A 166 0.53 0.97 -13.76
C ARG A 166 -0.02 -0.12 -12.84
N ALA A 167 -0.33 0.20 -11.59
CA ALA A 167 -0.91 -0.77 -10.66
C ALA A 167 -2.30 -1.24 -11.11
N LEU A 168 -3.08 -0.40 -11.77
CA LEU A 168 -4.40 -0.75 -12.31
C LEU A 168 -4.36 -1.58 -13.59
N ALA A 169 -3.23 -1.65 -14.29
CA ALA A 169 -3.11 -2.23 -15.63
C ALA A 169 -3.55 -3.71 -15.73
N LEU A 170 -3.45 -4.45 -14.63
CA LEU A 170 -3.89 -5.85 -14.54
C LEU A 170 -5.30 -6.01 -13.95
N ARG A 171 -6.00 -4.91 -13.63
CA ARG A 171 -7.32 -4.93 -12.97
C ARG A 171 -7.29 -5.76 -11.67
N PRO A 172 -6.39 -5.43 -10.71
CA PRO A 172 -6.30 -6.17 -9.47
C PRO A 172 -7.56 -6.00 -8.62
N SER A 173 -7.77 -6.90 -7.68
CA SER A 173 -8.84 -6.79 -6.66
C SER A 173 -8.33 -6.20 -5.34
N LEU A 174 -7.00 -6.24 -5.12
CA LEU A 174 -6.33 -5.68 -3.94
C LEU A 174 -5.14 -4.82 -4.37
N ILE A 175 -5.02 -3.64 -3.78
CA ILE A 175 -3.84 -2.78 -3.91
C ILE A 175 -3.26 -2.52 -2.53
N VAL A 176 -1.96 -2.79 -2.38
CA VAL A 176 -1.18 -2.33 -1.23
C VAL A 176 -0.56 -0.99 -1.60
N ALA A 177 -1.02 0.07 -0.96
CA ALA A 177 -0.52 1.42 -1.15
C ALA A 177 0.44 1.77 -0.01
N ASP A 178 1.75 1.70 -0.26
CA ASP A 178 2.79 1.96 0.73
C ASP A 178 3.16 3.44 0.70
N GLU A 179 2.66 4.19 1.68
CA GLU A 179 2.84 5.63 1.85
C GLU A 179 2.66 6.44 0.54
N PRO A 180 1.54 6.26 -0.20
CA PRO A 180 1.42 6.74 -1.58
C PRO A 180 1.38 8.26 -1.72
N VAL A 181 1.33 9.00 -0.62
CA VAL A 181 1.25 10.48 -0.62
C VAL A 181 2.33 11.15 0.22
N SER A 182 3.21 10.40 0.89
CA SER A 182 4.19 10.94 1.85
C SER A 182 5.22 11.91 1.24
N ALA A 183 5.54 11.74 -0.04
CA ALA A 183 6.50 12.56 -0.78
C ALA A 183 5.85 13.73 -1.55
N LEU A 184 4.55 14.01 -1.31
CA LEU A 184 3.78 15.00 -2.07
C LEU A 184 3.37 16.19 -1.19
N ASP A 185 3.18 17.36 -1.82
CA ASP A 185 2.63 18.53 -1.15
C ASP A 185 1.18 18.30 -0.68
N VAL A 186 0.75 18.94 0.40
CA VAL A 186 -0.56 18.74 1.05
C VAL A 186 -1.74 18.84 0.06
N SER A 187 -1.70 19.82 -0.86
CA SER A 187 -2.75 19.99 -1.87
C SER A 187 -2.80 18.83 -2.86
N VAL A 188 -1.65 18.30 -3.26
CA VAL A 188 -1.52 17.16 -4.16
C VAL A 188 -1.89 15.85 -3.44
N GLN A 189 -1.55 15.71 -2.14
CA GLN A 189 -1.99 14.58 -1.32
C GLN A 189 -3.50 14.40 -1.35
N SER A 190 -4.26 15.49 -1.09
CA SER A 190 -5.72 15.45 -1.10
C SER A 190 -6.29 15.01 -2.46
N GLN A 191 -5.69 15.49 -3.57
CA GLN A 191 -6.10 15.08 -4.91
C GLN A 191 -5.84 13.59 -5.18
N VAL A 192 -4.70 13.04 -4.72
CA VAL A 192 -4.38 11.63 -4.88
C VAL A 192 -5.28 10.75 -4.00
N LEU A 193 -5.61 11.17 -2.78
CA LEU A 193 -6.54 10.45 -1.91
C LEU A 193 -7.95 10.36 -2.51
N ASN A 194 -8.46 11.48 -3.04
CA ASN A 194 -9.76 11.49 -3.73
C ASN A 194 -9.72 10.59 -4.96
N LEU A 195 -8.66 10.68 -5.78
CA LEU A 195 -8.47 9.79 -6.93
C LEU A 195 -8.51 8.31 -6.51
N LEU A 196 -7.84 7.91 -5.42
CA LEU A 196 -7.86 6.52 -4.95
C LEU A 196 -9.25 6.07 -4.53
N LYS A 197 -10.08 6.95 -3.93
CA LYS A 197 -11.49 6.65 -3.62
C LYS A 197 -12.33 6.47 -4.89
N ASP A 198 -12.21 7.38 -5.86
CA ASP A 198 -12.93 7.29 -7.13
C ASP A 198 -12.58 5.98 -7.86
N LEU A 199 -11.30 5.61 -7.87
CA LEU A 199 -10.84 4.36 -8.46
C LEU A 199 -11.32 3.13 -7.69
N GLN A 200 -11.45 3.22 -6.35
CA GLN A 200 -12.01 2.15 -5.53
C GLN A 200 -13.45 1.84 -5.95
N GLU A 201 -14.27 2.86 -6.11
CA GLU A 201 -15.67 2.71 -6.54
C GLU A 201 -15.78 2.21 -7.97
N GLN A 202 -15.00 2.81 -8.89
CA GLN A 202 -15.02 2.50 -10.31
C GLN A 202 -14.56 1.06 -10.61
N PHE A 203 -13.48 0.60 -9.97
CA PHE A 203 -12.85 -0.70 -10.22
C PHE A 203 -13.18 -1.76 -9.16
N LYS A 204 -13.99 -1.42 -8.15
CA LYS A 204 -14.33 -2.31 -7.02
C LYS A 204 -13.09 -2.80 -6.28
N LEU A 205 -12.13 -1.91 -6.06
CA LEU A 205 -10.85 -2.21 -5.41
C LEU A 205 -11.01 -2.36 -3.90
N SER A 206 -10.09 -3.13 -3.32
CA SER A 206 -9.84 -3.13 -1.88
C SER A 206 -8.43 -2.60 -1.64
N TYR A 207 -8.22 -1.86 -0.56
CA TYR A 207 -6.91 -1.29 -0.24
C TYR A 207 -6.36 -1.79 1.11
N LEU A 208 -5.07 -2.11 1.12
CA LEU A 208 -4.25 -1.98 2.31
C LEU A 208 -3.47 -0.66 2.18
N PHE A 209 -3.92 0.35 2.90
CA PHE A 209 -3.35 1.70 2.83
C PHE A 209 -2.39 1.93 4.00
N ILE A 210 -1.10 1.99 3.72
CA ILE A 210 -0.05 2.20 4.71
C ILE A 210 0.30 3.68 4.78
N ALA A 211 0.31 4.26 5.97
CA ALA A 211 0.75 5.62 6.21
C ALA A 211 1.41 5.76 7.59
N HIS A 212 2.21 6.81 7.76
CA HIS A 212 2.72 7.19 9.08
C HIS A 212 1.84 8.27 9.74
N ASP A 213 1.02 8.96 8.96
CA ASP A 213 0.12 10.02 9.42
C ASP A 213 -1.32 9.53 9.53
N LEU A 214 -1.85 9.57 10.76
CA LEU A 214 -3.23 9.23 11.06
C LEU A 214 -4.23 10.17 10.35
N SER A 215 -3.89 11.45 10.14
CA SER A 215 -4.78 12.40 9.46
C SER A 215 -5.10 11.97 8.02
N VAL A 216 -4.12 11.41 7.32
CA VAL A 216 -4.26 10.87 5.96
C VAL A 216 -5.19 9.65 5.96
N VAL A 217 -4.97 8.72 6.89
CA VAL A 217 -5.72 7.45 6.97
C VAL A 217 -7.20 7.68 7.31
N LYS A 218 -7.50 8.69 8.13
CA LYS A 218 -8.88 9.08 8.47
C LYS A 218 -9.75 9.34 7.24
N HIS A 219 -9.17 9.87 6.18
CA HIS A 219 -9.92 10.26 4.98
C HIS A 219 -10.24 9.10 4.04
N ILE A 220 -9.51 7.98 4.13
CA ILE A 220 -9.63 6.90 3.15
C ILE A 220 -10.02 5.55 3.74
N SER A 221 -9.82 5.32 5.04
CA SER A 221 -9.93 4.00 5.65
C SER A 221 -11.28 3.76 6.32
N ASP A 222 -11.80 2.54 6.21
CA ASP A 222 -12.98 2.05 6.92
C ASP A 222 -12.60 1.44 8.27
N VAL A 223 -11.46 0.75 8.29
CA VAL A 223 -10.87 0.10 9.47
C VAL A 223 -9.41 0.50 9.57
N ILE A 224 -8.93 0.73 10.77
CA ILE A 224 -7.55 1.13 11.03
C ILE A 224 -6.89 0.12 11.95
N GLY A 225 -5.71 -0.36 11.53
CA GLY A 225 -4.78 -1.13 12.35
C GLY A 225 -3.60 -0.25 12.78
N VAL A 226 -3.33 -0.21 14.07
CA VAL A 226 -2.18 0.52 14.63
C VAL A 226 -1.04 -0.46 14.87
N MET A 227 0.11 -0.21 14.22
CA MET A 227 1.29 -1.08 14.31
C MET A 227 2.39 -0.44 15.16
N TYR A 228 2.91 -1.20 16.12
CA TYR A 228 3.99 -0.79 17.01
C TYR A 228 4.99 -1.94 17.19
N LEU A 229 6.28 -1.68 16.95
CA LEU A 229 7.38 -2.64 17.10
C LEU A 229 7.10 -4.03 16.52
N GLY A 230 6.57 -4.08 15.29
CA GLY A 230 6.31 -5.33 14.58
C GLY A 230 4.95 -5.99 14.89
N HIS A 231 4.17 -5.47 15.82
CA HIS A 231 2.85 -6.00 16.21
C HIS A 231 1.73 -5.04 15.86
N ILE A 232 0.55 -5.56 15.53
CA ILE A 232 -0.68 -4.74 15.53
C ILE A 232 -1.21 -4.71 16.96
N VAL A 233 -1.24 -3.51 17.54
CA VAL A 233 -1.63 -3.29 18.95
C VAL A 233 -3.09 -2.91 19.12
N GLU A 234 -3.73 -2.39 18.06
CA GLU A 234 -5.14 -2.04 18.03
C GLU A 234 -5.69 -2.15 16.62
N ILE A 235 -6.93 -2.69 16.48
CA ILE A 235 -7.71 -2.66 15.24
C ILE A 235 -9.12 -2.23 15.62
N ALA A 236 -9.62 -1.17 14.98
CA ALA A 236 -11.00 -0.73 15.14
C ALA A 236 -11.48 0.06 13.89
N SER A 237 -12.76 0.44 13.86
CA SER A 237 -13.27 1.36 12.86
C SER A 237 -12.53 2.71 12.94
N ASP A 238 -12.52 3.46 11.85
CA ASP A 238 -11.98 4.81 11.83
C ASP A 238 -12.53 5.64 13.00
N LYS A 239 -13.85 5.66 13.19
CA LYS A 239 -14.52 6.40 14.26
C LYS A 239 -14.02 6.01 15.65
N GLU A 240 -13.92 4.70 15.94
CA GLU A 240 -13.49 4.22 17.25
C GLU A 240 -12.02 4.56 17.56
N ILE A 241 -11.13 4.46 16.57
CA ILE A 241 -9.72 4.83 16.75
C ILE A 241 -9.57 6.29 17.17
N TYR A 242 -10.35 7.22 16.59
CA TYR A 242 -10.22 8.66 16.91
C TYR A 242 -11.02 9.08 18.14
N GLU A 243 -12.20 8.52 18.38
CA GLU A 243 -13.09 8.93 19.48
C GLU A 243 -12.79 8.20 20.79
N ASN A 244 -12.38 6.92 20.73
CA ASN A 244 -12.18 6.07 21.91
C ASN A 244 -10.99 5.10 21.76
N PRO A 245 -9.77 5.60 21.53
CA PRO A 245 -8.58 4.75 21.44
C PRO A 245 -8.34 4.00 22.76
N LYS A 246 -8.04 2.71 22.66
CA LYS A 246 -7.85 1.85 23.83
C LYS A 246 -6.38 1.73 24.22
N HIS A 247 -5.52 1.46 23.23
CA HIS A 247 -4.10 1.23 23.48
C HIS A 247 -3.36 2.53 23.81
N PRO A 248 -2.46 2.58 24.82
CA PRO A 248 -1.70 3.80 25.17
C PRO A 248 -0.95 4.41 23.99
N TYR A 249 -0.33 3.59 23.15
CA TYR A 249 0.38 4.04 21.94
C TYR A 249 -0.58 4.71 20.93
N THR A 250 -1.78 4.17 20.73
CA THR A 250 -2.81 4.79 19.88
C THR A 250 -3.21 6.17 20.40
N LYS A 251 -3.39 6.29 21.73
CA LYS A 251 -3.68 7.57 22.38
C LYS A 251 -2.57 8.60 22.16
N ALA A 252 -1.31 8.17 22.30
CA ALA A 252 -0.14 9.03 22.05
C ALA A 252 -0.07 9.48 20.59
N LEU A 253 -0.28 8.58 19.63
CA LEU A 253 -0.33 8.91 18.22
C LEU A 253 -1.41 9.95 17.90
N ILE A 254 -2.62 9.77 18.43
CA ILE A 254 -3.72 10.71 18.19
C ILE A 254 -3.45 12.07 18.84
N SER A 255 -2.86 12.08 20.04
CA SER A 255 -2.49 13.33 20.72
C SER A 255 -1.43 14.15 19.98
N SER A 256 -0.68 13.52 19.07
CA SER A 256 0.33 14.19 18.26
C SER A 256 -0.27 14.87 17.00
N ILE A 257 -1.53 14.61 16.65
CA ILE A 257 -2.19 15.24 15.50
C ILE A 257 -2.45 16.73 15.85
N PRO A 258 -1.98 17.70 15.05
CA PRO A 258 -2.25 19.11 15.27
C PRO A 258 -3.76 19.40 15.22
N GLN A 259 -4.34 19.91 16.30
CA GLN A 259 -5.74 20.37 16.35
C GLN A 259 -5.76 21.90 16.19
N ILE A 260 -6.52 22.40 15.22
CA ILE A 260 -6.59 23.83 14.90
C ILE A 260 -7.27 24.65 16.01
N ASP A 261 -8.04 24.02 16.91
CA ASP A 261 -8.96 24.73 17.84
C ASP A 261 -8.86 24.37 19.33
N LYS A 262 -7.76 23.86 19.85
CA LYS A 262 -7.63 23.63 21.28
C LYS A 262 -6.30 24.11 21.85
N HIS A 263 -6.36 25.17 22.65
CA HIS A 263 -5.29 25.67 23.54
C HIS A 263 -4.85 24.66 24.64
N ASN A 264 -5.11 23.38 24.50
CA ASN A 264 -4.67 22.34 25.44
C ASN A 264 -3.64 21.42 24.79
N ASN A 265 -2.38 21.77 24.97
CA ASN A 265 -1.21 20.96 24.65
C ASN A 265 -1.05 19.77 25.63
N ASN A 266 -2.02 18.88 25.72
CA ASN A 266 -1.86 17.61 26.45
C ASN A 266 -1.24 16.53 25.54
N ARG A 267 -0.02 16.80 25.06
CA ARG A 267 0.74 15.80 24.32
C ARG A 267 1.19 14.69 25.29
N ILE A 268 0.76 13.45 25.04
CA ILE A 268 1.20 12.29 25.81
C ILE A 268 2.58 11.87 25.28
N ILE A 269 3.59 11.87 26.15
CA ILE A 269 4.94 11.36 25.87
C ILE A 269 4.98 9.95 26.47
N LEU A 270 5.33 8.97 25.62
CA LEU A 270 5.50 7.56 26.01
C LEU A 270 6.91 7.31 26.52
#